data_55a585abbd7cabcf801c0c1ca5809294
#
_entry.id   55a585abbd7cabcf801c0c1ca5809294
#
_cell.length_a   1.000
_cell.length_b   1.000
_cell.length_c   1.000
_cell.angle_alpha   90.00
_cell.angle_beta   90.00
_cell.angle_gamma   90.00
#
_symmetry.space_group_name_H-M   'P 1'
#
loop_
_entity.id
_entity.type
_entity.pdbx_description
1 polymer ?
#
loop_
_entity_poly.entity_id
_entity_poly.type
_entity_poly.pdbx_seq_one_letter_code
_entity_poly.pdbx_strand_id
1 'polypeptide(L)' 'MSKYIIRPTSWIVGPSDEPAHSLQMTTVRIDDEGGGEFVVLEQENDTGPVHRIAITSEEWPILKQAIEMALEQCKE' A
#
# COMPACT_ATOMS: atom_id res chain seq x y z
N MET A 1 -22.12 7.02 -24.82
CA MET A 1 -21.51 6.83 -23.51
C MET A 1 -20.81 5.46 -23.49
N SER A 2 -19.57 5.43 -23.08
CA SER A 2 -18.80 4.19 -23.05
C SER A 2 -19.18 3.34 -21.82
N LYS A 3 -19.20 2.02 -22.01
CA LYS A 3 -19.35 1.09 -20.90
C LYS A 3 -18.02 0.77 -20.22
N TYR A 4 -16.93 1.31 -20.73
CA TYR A 4 -15.58 1.04 -20.21
C TYR A 4 -14.98 2.29 -19.66
N ILE A 5 -14.21 2.13 -18.59
CA ILE A 5 -13.51 3.22 -17.93
C ILE A 5 -12.06 2.81 -17.69
N ILE A 6 -11.21 3.81 -17.52
CA ILE A 6 -9.85 3.58 -17.03
C ILE A 6 -9.90 3.74 -15.51
N ARG A 7 -9.47 2.69 -14.81
CA ARG A 7 -9.48 2.70 -13.35
C ARG A 7 -8.08 2.36 -12.83
N PRO A 8 -7.43 3.30 -12.13
CA PRO A 8 -6.14 2.97 -11.52
C PRO A 8 -6.34 2.02 -10.34
N THR A 9 -5.52 0.98 -10.27
CA THR A 9 -5.63 -0.03 -9.20
C THR A 9 -4.32 -0.23 -8.46
N SER A 10 -3.27 0.51 -8.82
CA SER A 10 -1.97 0.35 -8.20
C SER A 10 -1.23 1.69 -8.18
N TRP A 11 -0.55 1.96 -7.06
CA TRP A 11 0.24 3.18 -6.87
C TRP A 11 1.55 2.79 -6.23
N ILE A 12 2.61 3.55 -6.55
CA ILE A 12 3.92 3.36 -5.96
C ILE A 12 4.26 4.59 -5.13
N VAL A 13 4.69 4.34 -3.89
CA VAL A 13 5.11 5.40 -2.97
C VAL A 13 6.58 5.17 -2.65
N GLY A 14 7.39 6.21 -2.82
CA GLY A 14 8.81 6.12 -2.54
C GLY A 14 9.46 7.49 -2.54
N PRO A 15 10.78 7.55 -2.28
CA PRO A 15 11.51 8.81 -2.32
C PRO A 15 11.43 9.45 -3.71
N SER A 16 11.32 10.76 -3.76
CA SER A 16 11.13 11.48 -5.02
C SER A 16 12.36 11.43 -5.92
N ASP A 17 13.52 11.18 -5.36
CA ASP A 17 14.80 11.17 -6.08
C ASP A 17 15.30 9.76 -6.38
N GLU A 18 14.49 8.73 -6.12
CA GLU A 18 14.87 7.34 -6.35
C GLU A 18 14.14 6.77 -7.57
N PRO A 19 14.76 5.80 -8.28
CA PRO A 19 14.07 5.13 -9.38
C PRO A 19 12.85 4.35 -8.88
N ALA A 20 11.89 4.15 -9.77
CA ALA A 20 10.63 3.49 -9.44
C ALA A 20 10.79 2.02 -9.00
N HIS A 21 11.97 1.45 -9.16
CA HIS A 21 12.23 0.05 -8.76
C HIS A 21 13.21 -0.05 -7.60
N SER A 22 13.34 1.02 -6.83
CA SER A 22 14.16 1.03 -5.64
C SER A 22 13.55 0.14 -4.56
N LEU A 23 14.41 -0.41 -3.69
CA LEU A 23 13.97 -1.24 -2.56
C LEU A 23 13.24 -0.43 -1.48
N GLN A 24 13.23 0.89 -1.61
CA GLN A 24 12.53 1.77 -0.68
C GLN A 24 11.09 2.07 -1.11
N MET A 25 10.64 1.40 -2.16
CA MET A 25 9.28 1.61 -2.69
C MET A 25 8.27 0.76 -1.98
N THR A 26 7.10 1.33 -1.76
CA THR A 26 5.93 0.62 -1.27
C THR A 26 4.88 0.66 -2.35
N THR A 27 4.38 -0.50 -2.75
CA THR A 27 3.28 -0.58 -3.71
C THR A 27 1.98 -0.68 -2.94
N VAL A 28 1.02 0.15 -3.32
CA VAL A 28 -0.35 0.12 -2.79
C VAL A 28 -1.23 -0.32 -3.94
N ARG A 29 -1.98 -1.40 -3.75
CA ARG A 29 -2.87 -1.86 -4.82
C ARG A 29 -4.20 -2.34 -4.28
N ILE A 30 -5.19 -2.34 -5.17
CA ILE A 30 -6.52 -2.86 -4.87
C ILE A 30 -6.57 -4.31 -5.35
N ASP A 31 -7.05 -5.19 -4.49
CA ASP A 31 -7.18 -6.61 -4.81
C ASP A 31 -8.58 -7.09 -4.43
N ASP A 32 -8.98 -8.24 -4.95
CA ASP A 32 -10.31 -8.80 -4.69
C ASP A 32 -10.22 -10.32 -4.82
N GLU A 33 -10.55 -11.02 -3.75
CA GLU A 33 -10.53 -12.48 -3.73
C GLU A 33 -11.94 -13.07 -3.62
N GLY A 34 -12.94 -12.32 -4.10
CA GLY A 34 -14.31 -12.77 -4.14
C GLY A 34 -15.18 -12.27 -3.00
N GLY A 35 -14.60 -11.66 -2.00
CA GLY A 35 -15.34 -11.12 -0.86
C GLY A 35 -15.46 -9.61 -0.85
N GLY A 36 -15.05 -8.96 -1.93
CA GLY A 36 -15.02 -7.52 -2.05
C GLY A 36 -13.58 -7.01 -2.18
N GLU A 37 -13.44 -5.74 -2.46
CA GLU A 37 -12.15 -5.14 -2.68
C GLU A 37 -11.46 -4.79 -1.37
N PHE A 38 -10.14 -4.92 -1.35
CA PHE A 38 -9.32 -4.54 -0.22
C PHE A 38 -7.99 -4.01 -0.73
N VAL A 39 -7.23 -3.39 0.16
CA VAL A 39 -5.95 -2.78 -0.19
C VAL A 39 -4.82 -3.71 0.25
N VAL A 40 -3.83 -3.86 -0.62
CA VAL A 40 -2.62 -4.62 -0.31
C VAL A 40 -1.44 -3.66 -0.37
N LEU A 41 -0.62 -3.69 0.67
CA LEU A 41 0.66 -2.98 0.72
C LEU A 41 1.77 -4.01 0.54
N GLU A 42 2.69 -3.73 -0.38
CA GLU A 42 3.82 -4.60 -0.66
C GLU A 42 5.12 -3.85 -0.61
N GLN A 43 6.13 -4.46 0.01
CA GLN A 43 7.50 -3.95 -0.05
C GLN A 43 8.41 -5.10 -0.44
N GLU A 44 9.29 -4.86 -1.41
CA GLU A 44 10.26 -5.84 -1.83
C GLU A 44 11.46 -5.88 -0.89
N ASN A 45 12.05 -7.04 -0.80
CA ASN A 45 13.24 -7.27 0.00
C ASN A 45 14.26 -7.94 -0.89
N ASP A 46 15.50 -7.43 -0.93
CA ASP A 46 16.54 -7.95 -1.81
C ASP A 46 17.11 -9.30 -1.37
N THR A 47 16.79 -9.74 -0.16
CA THR A 47 17.35 -10.99 0.38
C THR A 47 16.28 -11.99 0.79
N GLY A 48 15.01 -11.73 0.49
CA GLY A 48 13.96 -12.62 0.93
C GLY A 48 12.64 -12.37 0.22
N PRO A 49 11.58 -12.99 0.71
CA PRO A 49 10.27 -12.85 0.10
C PRO A 49 9.71 -11.43 0.23
N VAL A 50 8.80 -11.08 -0.68
CA VAL A 50 8.09 -9.81 -0.63
C VAL A 50 7.25 -9.76 0.64
N HIS A 51 7.34 -8.65 1.36
CA HIS A 51 6.51 -8.41 2.53
C HIS A 51 5.18 -7.81 2.07
N ARG A 52 4.11 -8.38 2.56
CA ARG A 52 2.76 -8.02 2.11
C ARG A 52 1.79 -7.99 3.28
N ILE A 53 0.94 -6.96 3.33
CA ILE A 53 -0.19 -6.91 4.26
C ILE A 53 -1.45 -6.50 3.51
N ALA A 54 -2.59 -6.98 3.98
CA ALA A 54 -3.89 -6.63 3.43
C ALA A 54 -4.66 -5.79 4.44
N ILE A 55 -5.32 -4.76 3.95
CA ILE A 55 -6.04 -3.81 4.80
C ILE A 55 -7.45 -3.63 4.23
N THR A 56 -8.46 -3.80 5.07
CA THR A 56 -9.84 -3.55 4.67
C THR A 56 -10.23 -2.10 4.97
N SER A 57 -11.23 -1.61 4.25
CA SER A 57 -11.75 -0.27 4.49
C SER A 57 -12.34 -0.13 5.89
N GLU A 58 -12.81 -1.24 6.45
CA GLU A 58 -13.41 -1.25 7.78
C GLU A 58 -12.37 -1.02 8.87
N GLU A 59 -11.19 -1.64 8.75
CA GLU A 59 -10.15 -1.48 9.76
C GLU A 59 -9.28 -0.25 9.58
N TRP A 60 -9.28 0.33 8.38
CA TRP A 60 -8.37 1.42 8.04
C TRP A 60 -8.45 2.63 8.99
N PRO A 61 -9.64 3.15 9.37
CA PRO A 61 -9.67 4.31 10.25
C PRO A 61 -8.94 4.10 11.58
N ILE A 62 -9.04 2.91 12.14
CA ILE A 62 -8.39 2.59 13.40
C ILE A 62 -6.91 2.32 13.19
N LEU A 63 -6.57 1.59 12.13
CA LEU A 63 -5.17 1.33 11.78
C LEU A 63 -4.42 2.63 11.51
N LYS A 64 -5.05 3.55 10.76
CA LYS A 64 -4.48 4.86 10.47
C LYS A 64 -4.19 5.62 11.77
N GLN A 65 -5.14 5.61 12.70
CA GLN A 65 -4.97 6.28 13.98
C GLN A 65 -3.78 5.70 14.75
N ALA A 66 -3.65 4.37 14.77
CA ALA A 66 -2.54 3.72 15.47
C ALA A 66 -1.20 4.09 14.83
N ILE A 67 -1.14 4.13 13.50
CA ILE A 67 0.07 4.50 12.77
C ILE A 67 0.46 5.95 13.08
N GLU A 68 -0.51 6.86 13.09
CA GLU A 68 -0.25 8.26 13.39
C GLU A 68 0.28 8.42 14.80
N MET A 69 -0.30 7.70 15.77
CA MET A 69 0.17 7.71 17.15
C MET A 69 1.61 7.18 17.27
N ALA A 70 1.89 6.10 16.54
CA ALA A 70 3.23 5.51 16.54
C ALA A 70 4.27 6.46 15.95
N LEU A 71 3.91 7.13 14.85
CA LEU A 71 4.82 8.08 14.21
C LEU A 71 5.16 9.26 15.12
N GLU A 72 4.20 9.69 15.95
CA GLU A 72 4.46 10.74 16.94
C GLU A 72 5.46 10.30 17.99
N GLN A 73 5.53 9.01 18.28
CA GLN A 73 6.46 8.46 19.27
C GLN A 73 7.81 8.11 18.65
N CYS A 74 7.92 8.08 17.32
CA CYS A 74 9.18 7.80 16.66
C CYS A 74 10.16 8.94 16.87
N LYS A 75 11.41 8.58 17.12
CA LYS A 75 12.48 9.56 17.29
C LYS A 75 13.54 9.32 16.23
N GLU A 76 14.05 10.41 15.69
CA GLU A 76 15.10 10.38 14.69
C GLU A 76 16.45 10.75 15.28
#